data_ac5322906281b7be95c673e30595f885
#
_entry.id   ac5322906281b7be95c673e30595f885
#
_cell.length_a   1.000
_cell.length_b   1.000
_cell.length_c   1.000
_cell.angle_alpha   90.00
_cell.angle_beta   90.00
_cell.angle_gamma   90.00
#
_symmetry.space_group_name_H-M   'P 1'
#
loop_
_entity.id
_entity.type
_entity.pdbx_description
1 polymer ?
#
loop_
_entity_poly.entity_id
_entity_poly.type
_entity_poly.pdbx_seq_one_letter_code
_entity_poly.pdbx_strand_id
1 'polypeptide(L)'
;MHGSIKNYIGFGAILTAICLMGQTVFASTAEPSLKITLHLQNYAHVESVTLNRAMEEATRIYHEIGVETLWLDAPLRPKDSLPHLTAEIYINILPRAMEEIGLPSGSLGLAPGSGHNRSRLYVFYDRVEGLSRRQITAVTEGKTYRWAKPSQILGYAIAHEIGHLLGLDVHSPLGIMSARWRLNDLLKLSYGDLAFTPQQAAVIRAEVRIRQQESLVGAEVRGMN
;
A
#
# COMPACT_ATOMS: atom_id res chain seq x y z
N MET A 1 -79.94 -60.72 -0.82
CA MET A 1 -79.42 -60.85 0.55
C MET A 1 -78.37 -59.77 0.76
N HIS A 2 -78.80 -58.79 1.31
CA HIS A 2 -78.54 -57.94 2.49
C HIS A 2 -77.06 -57.94 2.91
N GLY A 3 -76.49 -56.79 2.88
CA GLY A 3 -75.17 -56.47 3.53
C GLY A 3 -74.89 -54.99 3.56
N SER A 4 -75.16 -54.43 4.67
CA SER A 4 -75.24 -53.04 5.12
C SER A 4 -73.96 -52.24 4.88
N ILE A 5 -74.13 -50.98 4.43
CA ILE A 5 -73.16 -49.93 4.33
C ILE A 5 -73.02 -49.25 5.69
N LYS A 6 -71.82 -49.14 6.25
CA LYS A 6 -71.54 -48.24 7.35
C LYS A 6 -70.52 -47.17 6.92
N ASN A 7 -71.05 -45.94 6.89
CA ASN A 7 -70.30 -44.73 6.70
C ASN A 7 -69.39 -44.45 7.93
N TYR A 8 -68.15 -44.23 7.76
CA TYR A 8 -67.29 -43.56 8.72
C TYR A 8 -66.75 -42.25 8.14
N ILE A 9 -67.22 -41.16 8.73
CA ILE A 9 -66.73 -39.82 8.49
C ILE A 9 -65.44 -39.67 9.32
N GLY A 10 -64.28 -39.64 8.68
CA GLY A 10 -63.02 -39.37 9.34
C GLY A 10 -62.67 -37.87 9.25
N PHE A 11 -62.67 -37.18 10.36
CA PHE A 11 -62.18 -35.81 10.50
C PHE A 11 -60.65 -35.79 10.27
N GLY A 12 -60.22 -35.30 9.13
CA GLY A 12 -58.83 -35.04 8.83
C GLY A 12 -58.42 -33.68 9.37
N ALA A 13 -57.64 -33.67 10.48
CA ALA A 13 -57.01 -32.47 10.97
C ALA A 13 -55.83 -32.08 10.07
N ILE A 14 -55.97 -30.97 9.39
CA ILE A 14 -54.88 -30.37 8.58
C ILE A 14 -53.95 -29.64 9.57
N LEU A 15 -52.81 -30.23 9.87
CA LEU A 15 -51.72 -29.57 10.59
C LEU A 15 -50.94 -28.72 9.56
N THR A 16 -51.18 -27.41 9.53
CA THR A 16 -50.38 -26.45 8.77
C THR A 16 -49.10 -26.16 9.54
N ALA A 17 -48.03 -26.83 9.19
CA ALA A 17 -46.69 -26.50 9.70
C ALA A 17 -46.21 -25.22 9.02
N ILE A 18 -46.26 -24.10 9.75
CA ILE A 18 -45.65 -22.84 9.32
C ILE A 18 -44.13 -23.00 9.55
N CYS A 19 -43.38 -23.31 8.48
CA CYS A 19 -41.92 -23.21 8.45
C CYS A 19 -41.54 -21.74 8.46
N LEU A 20 -41.28 -21.15 9.62
CA LEU A 20 -40.55 -19.88 9.73
C LEU A 20 -39.10 -20.16 9.32
N MET A 21 -38.79 -19.99 8.04
CA MET A 21 -37.43 -19.87 7.56
C MET A 21 -36.86 -18.54 8.08
N GLY A 22 -36.16 -18.59 9.22
CA GLY A 22 -35.33 -17.49 9.66
C GLY A 22 -34.25 -17.23 8.62
N GLN A 23 -34.45 -16.22 7.78
CA GLN A 23 -33.38 -15.68 6.93
C GLN A 23 -32.41 -15.00 7.86
N THR A 24 -31.33 -15.69 8.21
CA THR A 24 -30.12 -15.05 8.78
C THR A 24 -29.53 -14.19 7.69
N VAL A 25 -29.84 -12.91 7.72
CA VAL A 25 -29.14 -11.89 6.94
C VAL A 25 -27.72 -11.86 7.50
N PHE A 26 -26.80 -12.56 6.84
CA PHE A 26 -25.38 -12.32 7.04
C PHE A 26 -25.13 -10.92 6.49
N ALA A 27 -25.15 -9.93 7.37
CA ALA A 27 -24.57 -8.63 7.07
C ALA A 27 -23.09 -8.90 6.76
N SER A 28 -22.74 -8.92 5.49
CA SER A 28 -21.36 -8.89 5.04
C SER A 28 -20.80 -7.55 5.52
N THR A 29 -20.19 -7.54 6.69
CA THR A 29 -19.35 -6.43 7.13
C THR A 29 -18.14 -6.44 6.20
N ALA A 30 -18.22 -5.70 5.10
CA ALA A 30 -17.04 -5.46 4.28
C ALA A 30 -15.95 -4.93 5.20
N GLU A 31 -14.83 -5.64 5.32
CA GLU A 31 -13.70 -5.14 6.06
C GLU A 31 -13.34 -3.75 5.52
N PRO A 32 -13.10 -2.76 6.38
CA PRO A 32 -12.74 -1.42 5.93
C PRO A 32 -11.50 -1.50 5.05
N SER A 33 -11.53 -0.85 3.90
CA SER A 33 -10.40 -0.83 2.98
C SER A 33 -9.18 -0.23 3.69
N LEU A 34 -8.03 -0.90 3.55
CA LEU A 34 -6.77 -0.40 4.08
C LEU A 34 -6.29 0.75 3.20
N LYS A 35 -6.09 1.94 3.79
CA LYS A 35 -5.77 3.15 3.06
C LYS A 35 -4.65 3.94 3.71
N ILE A 36 -3.73 4.47 2.91
CA ILE A 36 -2.70 5.42 3.33
C ILE A 36 -2.85 6.73 2.57
N THR A 37 -2.62 7.85 3.24
CA THR A 37 -2.60 9.18 2.64
C THR A 37 -1.16 9.62 2.43
N LEU A 38 -0.83 10.02 1.21
CA LEU A 38 0.52 10.36 0.78
C LEU A 38 0.60 11.84 0.40
N HIS A 39 1.43 12.60 1.11
CA HIS A 39 1.71 14.01 0.86
C HIS A 39 3.07 14.12 0.17
N LEU A 40 3.09 14.58 -1.07
CA LEU A 40 4.32 14.64 -1.85
C LEU A 40 4.85 16.06 -1.96
N GLN A 41 6.15 16.23 -1.65
CA GLN A 41 6.89 17.48 -1.79
C GLN A 41 8.05 17.28 -2.78
N ASN A 42 7.99 17.96 -3.91
CA ASN A 42 8.94 17.82 -5.01
C ASN A 42 10.02 18.91 -4.96
N TYR A 43 10.95 18.85 -4.02
CA TYR A 43 12.09 19.79 -3.93
C TYR A 43 13.13 19.59 -5.03
N ALA A 44 13.14 18.42 -5.69
CA ALA A 44 14.03 18.12 -6.80
C ALA A 44 13.57 18.70 -8.14
N HIS A 45 12.39 19.32 -8.19
CA HIS A 45 11.76 19.83 -9.42
C HIS A 45 11.68 18.77 -10.52
N VAL A 46 11.36 17.52 -10.11
CA VAL A 46 11.12 16.42 -11.07
C VAL A 46 9.96 16.81 -11.99
N GLU A 47 10.12 16.57 -13.29
CA GLU A 47 9.08 16.85 -14.28
C GLU A 47 7.76 16.14 -13.94
N SER A 48 6.64 16.83 -14.14
CA SER A 48 5.30 16.34 -13.78
C SER A 48 4.97 14.98 -14.41
N VAL A 49 5.40 14.74 -15.67
CA VAL A 49 5.18 13.46 -16.35
C VAL A 49 5.92 12.31 -15.64
N THR A 50 7.17 12.55 -15.23
CA THR A 50 7.98 11.58 -14.49
C THR A 50 7.39 11.33 -13.11
N LEU A 51 6.98 12.40 -12.43
CA LEU A 51 6.40 12.35 -11.10
C LEU A 51 5.08 11.58 -11.08
N ASN A 52 4.14 11.92 -11.97
CA ASN A 52 2.85 11.25 -12.06
C ASN A 52 3.00 9.75 -12.31
N ARG A 53 3.90 9.36 -13.22
CA ARG A 53 4.19 7.94 -13.46
C ARG A 53 4.81 7.25 -12.25
N ALA A 54 5.62 7.95 -11.45
CA ALA A 54 6.16 7.38 -10.22
C ALA A 54 5.08 7.18 -9.16
N MET A 55 4.13 8.13 -9.05
CA MET A 55 2.97 8.00 -8.17
C MET A 55 2.06 6.83 -8.60
N GLU A 56 1.79 6.69 -9.89
CA GLU A 56 1.03 5.56 -10.47
C GLU A 56 1.70 4.22 -10.14
N GLU A 57 3.02 4.15 -10.28
CA GLU A 57 3.79 2.94 -9.98
C GLU A 57 3.74 2.58 -8.49
N ALA A 58 3.92 3.53 -7.59
CA ALA A 58 3.79 3.31 -6.15
C ALA A 58 2.36 2.89 -5.77
N THR A 59 1.35 3.52 -6.38
CA THR A 59 -0.06 3.15 -6.22
C THR A 59 -0.31 1.71 -6.61
N ARG A 60 0.16 1.29 -7.79
CA ARG A 60 0.04 -0.09 -8.29
C ARG A 60 0.64 -1.08 -7.30
N ILE A 61 1.86 -0.82 -6.82
CA ILE A 61 2.58 -1.69 -5.88
C ILE A 61 1.78 -1.90 -4.58
N TYR A 62 1.23 -0.83 -4.01
CA TYR A 62 0.44 -0.92 -2.78
C TYR A 62 -0.94 -1.54 -3.02
N HIS A 63 -1.57 -1.25 -4.15
CA HIS A 63 -2.84 -1.87 -4.53
C HIS A 63 -2.71 -3.41 -4.67
N GLU A 64 -1.61 -3.91 -5.23
CA GLU A 64 -1.34 -5.35 -5.35
C GLU A 64 -1.28 -6.08 -4.01
N ILE A 65 -0.94 -5.38 -2.94
CA ILE A 65 -0.95 -5.93 -1.58
C ILE A 65 -2.20 -5.55 -0.78
N GLY A 66 -3.23 -5.01 -1.43
CA GLY A 66 -4.52 -4.69 -0.80
C GLY A 66 -4.50 -3.42 0.05
N VAL A 67 -3.63 -2.45 -0.27
CA VAL A 67 -3.57 -1.13 0.36
C VAL A 67 -3.86 -0.05 -0.68
N GLU A 68 -4.89 0.75 -0.45
CA GLU A 68 -5.21 1.91 -1.27
C GLU A 68 -4.32 3.11 -0.91
N THR A 69 -3.93 3.90 -1.91
CA THR A 69 -3.17 5.14 -1.73
C THR A 69 -3.99 6.34 -2.14
N LEU A 70 -4.04 7.34 -1.29
CA LEU A 70 -4.62 8.65 -1.59
C LEU A 70 -3.49 9.68 -1.66
N TRP A 71 -3.25 10.24 -2.84
CA TRP A 71 -2.25 11.30 -3.03
C TRP A 71 -2.88 12.66 -2.84
N LEU A 72 -2.26 13.48 -2.01
CA LEU A 72 -2.67 14.87 -1.80
C LEU A 72 -1.58 15.81 -2.30
N ASP A 73 -1.98 16.68 -3.22
CA ASP A 73 -1.17 17.82 -3.65
C ASP A 73 -1.35 18.92 -2.64
N ALA A 74 -0.46 19.07 -1.68
CA ALA A 74 -0.37 20.34 -0.98
C ALA A 74 0.82 20.42 -0.01
N PRO A 75 1.44 21.59 0.14
CA PRO A 75 2.15 21.90 1.34
C PRO A 75 1.10 22.08 2.46
N LEU A 76 0.77 21.01 3.18
CA LEU A 76 0.02 21.17 4.41
C LEU A 76 0.84 22.07 5.32
N ARG A 77 0.31 23.27 5.60
CA ARG A 77 0.82 24.07 6.71
C ARG A 77 0.69 23.21 7.97
N PRO A 78 1.66 23.23 8.88
CA PRO A 78 1.62 22.41 10.11
C PRO A 78 0.36 22.63 10.97
N LYS A 79 -0.46 23.64 10.67
CA LYS A 79 -1.70 24.00 11.37
C LYS A 79 -2.98 23.39 10.76
N ASP A 80 -2.93 22.86 9.54
CA ASP A 80 -4.11 22.34 8.85
C ASP A 80 -4.20 20.81 8.98
N SER A 81 -3.78 20.26 10.12
CA SER A 81 -3.96 18.85 10.46
C SER A 81 -5.46 18.54 10.46
N LEU A 82 -5.96 18.07 9.34
CA LEU A 82 -7.24 17.37 9.30
C LEU A 82 -7.20 16.25 10.36
N PRO A 83 -8.31 15.91 10.99
CA PRO A 83 -8.32 14.80 11.94
C PRO A 83 -7.72 13.57 11.26
N HIS A 84 -6.67 13.03 11.86
CA HIS A 84 -5.86 11.93 11.34
C HIS A 84 -6.69 10.63 11.27
N LEU A 85 -7.59 10.54 10.28
CA LEU A 85 -8.42 9.37 10.05
C LEU A 85 -7.74 8.31 9.18
N THR A 86 -6.51 8.61 8.70
CA THR A 86 -5.75 7.72 7.81
C THR A 86 -4.27 7.76 8.17
N ALA A 87 -3.54 6.71 7.82
CA ALA A 87 -2.09 6.69 7.96
C ALA A 87 -1.48 7.73 7.00
N GLU A 88 -1.06 8.88 7.52
CA GLU A 88 -0.46 9.96 6.73
C GLU A 88 1.06 9.78 6.61
N ILE A 89 1.57 9.89 5.39
CA ILE A 89 2.99 9.77 5.08
C ILE A 89 3.43 10.96 4.23
N TYR A 90 4.50 11.61 4.64
CA TYR A 90 5.09 12.76 3.98
C TYR A 90 6.33 12.35 3.20
N ILE A 91 6.28 12.49 1.88
CA ILE A 91 7.30 12.10 0.92
C ILE A 91 8.03 13.36 0.45
N ASN A 92 9.35 13.43 0.66
CA ASN A 92 10.17 14.54 0.22
C ASN A 92 11.14 14.06 -0.86
N ILE A 93 10.96 14.51 -2.10
CA ILE A 93 11.92 14.25 -3.16
C ILE A 93 12.97 15.35 -3.16
N LEU A 94 14.19 14.98 -2.80
CA LEU A 94 15.32 15.90 -2.71
C LEU A 94 16.22 15.79 -3.96
N PRO A 95 16.82 16.89 -4.42
CA PRO A 95 17.71 16.87 -5.59
C PRO A 95 18.95 16.01 -5.34
N ARG A 96 19.46 15.97 -4.10
CA ARG A 96 20.66 15.19 -3.70
C ARG A 96 20.52 14.62 -2.30
N ALA A 97 21.27 13.55 -2.04
CA ALA A 97 21.41 13.04 -0.69
C ALA A 97 22.17 14.05 0.17
N MET A 98 21.74 14.17 1.43
CA MET A 98 22.43 14.99 2.42
C MET A 98 23.73 14.29 2.84
N GLU A 99 24.88 14.88 2.58
CA GLU A 99 26.21 14.29 2.87
C GLU A 99 26.43 14.05 4.36
N GLU A 100 25.87 14.91 5.20
CA GLU A 100 26.02 14.91 6.66
C GLU A 100 25.39 13.67 7.35
N ILE A 101 24.49 12.96 6.67
CA ILE A 101 23.80 11.80 7.26
C ILE A 101 24.61 10.49 7.10
N GLY A 102 25.71 10.50 6.34
CA GLY A 102 26.58 9.32 6.17
C GLY A 102 25.90 8.10 5.55
N LEU A 103 24.91 8.30 4.67
CA LEU A 103 24.17 7.22 4.01
C LEU A 103 25.08 6.42 3.07
N PRO A 104 24.89 5.08 2.97
CA PRO A 104 25.57 4.28 1.97
C PRO A 104 25.38 4.86 0.57
N SER A 105 26.43 4.84 -0.25
CA SER A 105 26.46 5.44 -1.59
C SER A 105 25.40 4.89 -2.57
N GLY A 106 24.74 3.79 -2.23
CA GLY A 106 23.69 3.16 -3.04
C GLY A 106 22.27 3.39 -2.55
N SER A 107 22.06 4.05 -1.40
CA SER A 107 20.73 4.29 -0.86
C SER A 107 19.97 5.29 -1.74
N LEU A 108 18.79 4.92 -2.25
CA LEU A 108 17.96 5.80 -3.06
C LEU A 108 17.10 6.73 -2.21
N GLY A 109 16.88 6.37 -0.94
CA GLY A 109 16.07 7.13 -0.02
C GLY A 109 16.46 6.90 1.43
N LEU A 110 15.63 7.42 2.33
CA LEU A 110 15.75 7.30 3.77
C LEU A 110 14.41 7.47 4.44
N ALA A 111 14.03 6.52 5.26
CA ALA A 111 12.92 6.62 6.21
C ALA A 111 13.48 6.72 7.63
N PRO A 112 13.73 7.93 8.18
CA PRO A 112 14.41 8.11 9.45
C PRO A 112 13.54 7.71 10.64
N GLY A 113 14.20 7.32 11.75
CA GLY A 113 13.56 7.01 13.02
C GLY A 113 13.22 5.53 13.19
N SER A 114 12.61 5.20 14.34
CA SER A 114 12.13 3.88 14.70
C SER A 114 10.77 3.99 15.41
N GLY A 115 9.92 2.95 15.31
CA GLY A 115 8.60 2.90 15.96
C GLY A 115 7.43 3.31 15.05
N HIS A 116 6.19 3.19 15.58
CA HIS A 116 4.94 3.32 14.82
C HIS A 116 4.60 4.75 14.36
N ASN A 117 5.13 5.79 14.98
CA ASN A 117 4.80 7.19 14.66
C ASN A 117 5.66 7.80 13.55
N ARG A 118 6.32 6.98 12.75
CA ARG A 118 7.10 7.46 11.59
C ARG A 118 6.16 7.80 10.45
N SER A 119 6.27 9.01 9.95
CA SER A 119 5.41 9.51 8.86
C SER A 119 6.16 10.23 7.75
N ARG A 120 7.50 10.31 7.81
CA ARG A 120 8.28 11.08 6.84
C ARG A 120 9.38 10.24 6.21
N LEU A 121 9.52 10.40 4.90
CA LEU A 121 10.59 9.79 4.13
C LEU A 121 11.21 10.78 3.14
N TYR A 122 12.40 10.44 2.66
CA TYR A 122 13.16 11.20 1.68
C TYR A 122 13.58 10.27 0.54
N VAL A 123 13.52 10.77 -0.71
CA VAL A 123 14.07 10.09 -1.89
C VAL A 123 15.03 11.03 -2.60
N PHE A 124 16.18 10.53 -3.03
CA PHE A 124 17.27 11.31 -3.63
C PHE A 124 17.27 11.15 -5.14
N TYR A 125 16.80 12.17 -5.87
CA TYR A 125 16.53 12.07 -7.29
C TYR A 125 17.80 11.89 -8.13
N ASP A 126 18.92 12.50 -7.75
CA ASP A 126 20.23 12.29 -8.41
C ASP A 126 20.66 10.82 -8.42
N ARG A 127 20.35 10.10 -7.34
CA ARG A 127 20.64 8.65 -7.22
C ARG A 127 19.70 7.81 -8.05
N VAL A 128 18.42 8.19 -8.15
CA VAL A 128 17.43 7.58 -9.04
C VAL A 128 17.88 7.69 -10.49
N GLU A 129 18.24 8.90 -10.96
CA GLU A 129 18.77 9.11 -12.29
C GLU A 129 20.10 8.38 -12.51
N GLY A 130 21.02 8.43 -11.53
CA GLY A 130 22.27 7.72 -11.60
C GLY A 130 22.10 6.21 -11.74
N LEU A 131 21.10 5.62 -11.07
CA LEU A 131 20.77 4.20 -11.20
C LEU A 131 20.20 3.90 -12.59
N SER A 132 19.32 4.74 -13.13
CA SER A 132 18.78 4.60 -14.47
C SER A 132 19.87 4.67 -15.54
N ARG A 133 20.79 5.63 -15.44
CA ARG A 133 21.92 5.76 -16.38
C ARG A 133 22.89 4.57 -16.34
N ARG A 134 23.19 4.03 -15.17
CA ARG A 134 24.11 2.87 -15.02
C ARG A 134 23.59 1.60 -15.72
N GLN A 135 22.30 1.41 -15.84
CA GLN A 135 21.75 0.27 -16.58
C GLN A 135 22.14 0.30 -18.07
N ILE A 136 22.15 1.49 -18.68
CA ILE A 136 22.45 1.67 -20.11
C ILE A 136 23.90 1.25 -20.42
N THR A 137 24.83 1.47 -19.49
CA THR A 137 26.24 1.12 -19.67
C THR A 137 26.55 -0.35 -19.41
N ALA A 138 25.65 -1.08 -18.76
CA ALA A 138 25.81 -2.51 -18.45
C ALA A 138 25.41 -3.46 -19.59
N VAL A 139 25.12 -2.93 -20.79
CA VAL A 139 24.74 -3.75 -21.96
C VAL A 139 25.95 -4.44 -22.53
N THR A 140 26.03 -5.71 -22.40
CA THR A 140 26.91 -6.59 -23.13
C THR A 140 26.07 -7.43 -24.11
N GLU A 141 26.46 -7.42 -25.38
CA GLU A 141 26.14 -8.44 -26.37
C GLU A 141 24.68 -8.58 -26.85
N GLY A 142 24.21 -7.61 -27.64
CA GLY A 142 23.17 -7.85 -28.64
C GLY A 142 21.75 -8.20 -28.10
N LYS A 143 21.52 -8.16 -26.80
CA LYS A 143 20.21 -8.38 -26.20
C LYS A 143 19.51 -7.05 -25.95
N THR A 144 18.32 -6.90 -26.50
CA THR A 144 17.45 -5.76 -26.21
C THR A 144 16.80 -5.93 -24.84
N TYR A 145 17.27 -5.20 -23.84
CA TYR A 145 16.65 -5.18 -22.52
C TYR A 145 15.70 -3.99 -22.40
N ARG A 146 14.58 -4.19 -21.71
CA ARG A 146 13.74 -3.08 -21.27
C ARG A 146 14.37 -2.45 -20.03
N TRP A 147 14.83 -1.21 -20.18
CA TRP A 147 15.45 -0.47 -19.07
C TRP A 147 14.41 0.12 -18.14
N ALA A 148 14.67 0.06 -16.84
CA ALA A 148 13.86 0.76 -15.87
C ALA A 148 14.02 2.27 -16.04
N LYS A 149 12.90 2.96 -16.24
CA LYS A 149 12.86 4.41 -16.41
C LYS A 149 13.06 5.12 -15.07
N PRO A 150 13.54 6.38 -15.04
CA PRO A 150 13.63 7.15 -13.80
C PRO A 150 12.31 7.19 -13.03
N SER A 151 11.16 7.32 -13.71
CA SER A 151 9.84 7.30 -13.09
C SER A 151 9.52 5.97 -12.39
N GLN A 152 9.88 4.85 -12.99
CA GLN A 152 9.69 3.53 -12.37
C GLN A 152 10.60 3.38 -11.13
N ILE A 153 11.90 3.69 -11.28
CA ILE A 153 12.85 3.62 -10.16
C ILE A 153 12.40 4.52 -9.01
N LEU A 154 11.90 5.74 -9.31
CA LEU A 154 11.37 6.66 -8.32
C LEU A 154 10.15 6.08 -7.59
N GLY A 155 9.19 5.53 -8.32
CA GLY A 155 8.00 4.89 -7.74
C GLY A 155 8.35 3.72 -6.83
N TYR A 156 9.27 2.87 -7.25
CA TYR A 156 9.77 1.77 -6.42
C TYR A 156 10.58 2.23 -5.21
N ALA A 157 11.37 3.31 -5.34
CA ALA A 157 12.09 3.90 -4.20
C ALA A 157 11.11 4.47 -3.17
N ILE A 158 10.07 5.18 -3.62
CA ILE A 158 8.98 5.64 -2.75
C ILE A 158 8.33 4.45 -2.04
N ALA A 159 7.96 3.40 -2.77
CA ALA A 159 7.34 2.20 -2.18
C ALA A 159 8.24 1.51 -1.15
N HIS A 160 9.55 1.42 -1.42
CA HIS A 160 10.56 0.88 -0.49
C HIS A 160 10.59 1.67 0.83
N GLU A 161 10.72 2.99 0.75
CA GLU A 161 10.79 3.85 1.94
C GLU A 161 9.48 3.89 2.73
N ILE A 162 8.32 3.84 2.05
CA ILE A 162 7.02 3.65 2.71
C ILE A 162 6.99 2.30 3.43
N GLY A 163 7.53 1.23 2.83
CA GLY A 163 7.66 -0.08 3.46
C GLY A 163 8.38 -0.01 4.81
N HIS A 164 9.47 0.75 4.89
CA HIS A 164 10.18 1.01 6.15
C HIS A 164 9.29 1.73 7.17
N LEU A 165 8.51 2.72 6.75
CA LEU A 165 7.57 3.41 7.63
C LEU A 165 6.42 2.51 8.10
N LEU A 166 6.07 1.49 7.32
CA LEU A 166 5.00 0.54 7.60
C LEU A 166 5.52 -0.78 8.21
N GLY A 167 6.61 -0.71 8.98
CA GLY A 167 7.08 -1.80 9.84
C GLY A 167 8.08 -2.77 9.21
N LEU A 168 8.58 -2.51 8.00
CA LEU A 168 9.65 -3.29 7.40
C LEU A 168 11.02 -2.70 7.77
N ASP A 169 11.42 -2.81 9.03
CA ASP A 169 12.64 -2.16 9.55
C ASP A 169 13.95 -2.71 8.96
N VAL A 170 13.91 -3.91 8.41
CA VAL A 170 15.09 -4.62 7.91
C VAL A 170 15.00 -4.87 6.42
N HIS A 171 16.09 -4.66 5.71
CA HIS A 171 16.19 -5.04 4.31
C HIS A 171 16.11 -6.55 4.13
N SER A 172 15.58 -6.99 2.98
CA SER A 172 15.53 -8.39 2.59
C SER A 172 16.52 -8.68 1.45
N PRO A 173 16.90 -9.93 1.22
CA PRO A 173 17.76 -10.29 0.10
C PRO A 173 17.05 -10.19 -1.26
N LEU A 174 15.71 -10.11 -1.28
CA LEU A 174 14.89 -10.17 -2.49
C LEU A 174 13.76 -9.13 -2.44
N GLY A 175 13.23 -8.81 -3.63
CA GLY A 175 12.05 -7.97 -3.79
C GLY A 175 12.29 -6.49 -3.58
N ILE A 176 11.22 -5.75 -3.36
CA ILE A 176 11.26 -4.28 -3.21
C ILE A 176 12.17 -3.89 -2.04
N MET A 177 12.12 -4.60 -0.92
CA MET A 177 12.90 -4.30 0.28
C MET A 177 14.37 -4.75 0.20
N SER A 178 14.90 -5.04 -0.98
CA SER A 178 16.34 -5.29 -1.13
C SER A 178 17.14 -4.01 -0.91
N ALA A 179 18.21 -4.09 -0.09
CA ALA A 179 19.08 -2.95 0.20
C ALA A 179 19.77 -2.36 -1.04
N ARG A 180 19.93 -3.17 -2.09
CA ARG A 180 20.49 -2.77 -3.39
C ARG A 180 19.82 -3.57 -4.50
N TRP A 181 19.18 -2.89 -5.41
CA TRP A 181 18.65 -3.51 -6.62
C TRP A 181 19.78 -3.78 -7.61
N ARG A 182 19.96 -5.04 -7.94
CA ARG A 182 20.89 -5.52 -8.96
C ARG A 182 20.23 -5.52 -10.33
N LEU A 183 20.98 -5.85 -11.38
CA LEU A 183 20.46 -5.86 -12.74
C LEU A 183 19.17 -6.69 -12.89
N ASN A 184 19.10 -7.88 -12.29
CA ASN A 184 17.88 -8.71 -12.32
C ASN A 184 16.69 -8.06 -11.60
N ASP A 185 16.92 -7.31 -10.52
CA ASP A 185 15.87 -6.58 -9.82
C ASP A 185 15.37 -5.42 -10.68
N LEU A 186 16.28 -4.72 -11.35
CA LEU A 186 15.95 -3.62 -12.26
C LEU A 186 15.22 -4.10 -13.52
N LEU A 187 15.53 -5.30 -14.00
CA LEU A 187 14.75 -5.94 -15.07
C LEU A 187 13.33 -6.25 -14.60
N LYS A 188 13.16 -6.91 -13.46
CA LYS A 188 11.84 -7.16 -12.86
C LYS A 188 11.08 -5.86 -12.66
N LEU A 189 11.72 -4.84 -12.10
CA LEU A 189 11.15 -3.51 -11.91
C LEU A 189 10.66 -2.91 -13.23
N SER A 190 11.44 -3.02 -14.31
CA SER A 190 11.08 -2.50 -15.62
C SER A 190 9.83 -3.17 -16.23
N TYR A 191 9.54 -4.41 -15.84
CA TYR A 191 8.35 -5.16 -16.24
C TYR A 191 7.20 -5.06 -15.24
N GLY A 192 7.42 -4.47 -14.06
CA GLY A 192 6.43 -4.40 -13.00
C GLY A 192 6.40 -5.64 -12.09
N ASP A 193 7.37 -6.54 -12.24
CA ASP A 193 7.41 -7.85 -11.55
C ASP A 193 8.18 -7.83 -10.22
N LEU A 194 8.78 -6.70 -9.85
CA LEU A 194 9.44 -6.56 -8.55
C LEU A 194 8.37 -6.24 -7.49
N ALA A 195 8.19 -7.12 -6.51
CA ALA A 195 7.08 -7.07 -5.57
C ALA A 195 7.54 -7.19 -4.10
N PHE A 196 6.68 -6.83 -3.19
CA PHE A 196 6.79 -7.23 -1.79
C PHE A 196 6.55 -8.74 -1.67
N THR A 197 7.24 -9.39 -0.74
CA THR A 197 6.93 -10.79 -0.41
C THR A 197 5.57 -10.89 0.31
N PRO A 198 4.90 -12.06 0.30
CA PRO A 198 3.64 -12.22 1.05
C PRO A 198 3.75 -11.86 2.53
N GLN A 199 4.89 -12.15 3.16
CA GLN A 199 5.18 -11.82 4.55
C GLN A 199 5.30 -10.30 4.75
N GLN A 200 6.03 -9.60 3.87
CA GLN A 200 6.14 -8.15 3.89
C GLN A 200 4.78 -7.48 3.69
N ALA A 201 4.00 -7.96 2.74
CA ALA A 201 2.64 -7.49 2.50
C ALA A 201 1.73 -7.66 3.74
N ALA A 202 1.88 -8.78 4.47
CA ALA A 202 1.11 -9.00 5.70
C ALA A 202 1.50 -8.00 6.81
N VAL A 203 2.80 -7.72 6.99
CA VAL A 203 3.29 -6.72 7.95
C VAL A 203 2.75 -5.33 7.61
N ILE A 204 2.88 -4.91 6.34
CA ILE A 204 2.38 -3.61 5.87
C ILE A 204 0.88 -3.47 6.17
N ARG A 205 0.07 -4.46 5.80
CA ARG A 205 -1.38 -4.42 6.04
C ARG A 205 -1.72 -4.35 7.53
N ALA A 206 -0.98 -5.07 8.38
CA ALA A 206 -1.17 -5.03 9.82
C ALA A 206 -0.88 -3.64 10.39
N GLU A 207 0.23 -3.02 9.98
CA GLU A 207 0.61 -1.67 10.42
C GLU A 207 -0.39 -0.62 9.95
N VAL A 208 -0.85 -0.68 8.69
CA VAL A 208 -1.87 0.24 8.17
C VAL A 208 -3.17 0.11 9.00
N ARG A 209 -3.59 -1.11 9.34
CA ARG A 209 -4.78 -1.33 10.16
C ARG A 209 -4.63 -0.72 11.56
N ILE A 210 -3.48 -0.89 12.21
CA ILE A 210 -3.19 -0.30 13.52
C ILE A 210 -3.30 1.23 13.43
N ARG A 211 -2.64 1.87 12.48
CA ARG A 211 -2.67 3.33 12.29
C ARG A 211 -4.06 3.87 12.03
N GLN A 212 -4.88 3.17 11.25
CA GLN A 212 -6.27 3.55 11.01
C GLN A 212 -7.10 3.45 12.30
N GLN A 213 -6.91 2.40 13.12
CA GLN A 213 -7.62 2.24 14.39
C GLN A 213 -7.24 3.34 15.40
N GLU A 214 -5.96 3.64 15.55
CA GLU A 214 -5.48 4.72 16.42
C GLU A 214 -6.04 6.08 16.00
N SER A 215 -6.16 6.33 14.70
CA SER A 215 -6.74 7.55 14.15
C SER A 215 -8.22 7.71 14.53
N LEU A 216 -9.00 6.64 14.49
CA LEU A 216 -10.40 6.64 14.88
C LEU A 216 -10.58 6.94 16.37
N VAL A 217 -9.82 6.26 17.24
CA VAL A 217 -9.84 6.50 18.69
C VAL A 217 -9.44 7.95 19.03
N GLY A 218 -8.41 8.47 18.38
CA GLY A 218 -7.97 9.85 18.56
C GLY A 218 -9.00 10.90 18.11
N ALA A 219 -9.86 10.57 17.15
CA ALA A 219 -10.94 11.44 16.69
C ALA A 219 -12.12 11.45 17.67
N GLU A 220 -12.50 10.28 18.20
CA GLU A 220 -13.58 10.16 19.19
C GLU A 220 -13.28 10.93 20.48
N VAL A 221 -12.06 10.81 21.01
CA VAL A 221 -11.63 11.53 22.22
C VAL A 221 -11.67 13.05 22.04
N ARG A 222 -11.37 13.55 20.83
CA ARG A 222 -11.40 15.00 20.54
C ARG A 222 -12.81 15.54 20.28
N GLY A 223 -13.75 14.72 19.83
CA GLY A 223 -15.15 15.10 19.61
C GLY A 223 -15.97 15.18 20.90
N MET A 224 -15.41 14.72 22.03
CA MET A 224 -16.05 14.73 23.36
C MET A 224 -15.64 15.92 24.24
N ASN A 225 -14.72 16.76 23.79
CA ASN A 225 -14.31 18.03 24.46
C ASN A 225 -14.76 19.24 23.66
#